data_284c88de47cc03b06efadb87263229d2
#
_entry.id   284c88de47cc03b06efadb87263229d2
#
_cell.length_a   1.000
_cell.length_b   1.000
_cell.length_c   1.000
_cell.angle_alpha   90.00
_cell.angle_beta   90.00
_cell.angle_gamma   90.00
#
_symmetry.space_group_name_H-M   'P 1'
#
loop_
_entity.id
_entity.type
_entity.pdbx_description
1 polymer ?
#
loop_
_entity_poly.entity_id
_entity_poly.type
_entity_poly.pdbx_seq_one_letter_code
_entity_poly.pdbx_strand_id
1 'polypeptide(L)'
;MCIERLVKAMKKIFLMLLLIFCVISCELKKAQEAYDRKEYLESMKIVLKYFEKNPHKLQKIKPDVKNDLIAKFSNIVSIYERKAYNGTPDEKIEGYSSLGQIYMLVDKYSVSHEFTNFTREHNLNSIYDNYESLISQKIRDNMSWENYENIYQTVKKYYNGHIEFMEELMNSGKMTFYREVHEKMSRSKADKLIDIAQRFENSGNYRNAEKLYLDASKTYSRYDENYRQAKTRYYETKQRADLIDAEKSYNLGLAEVRKNTKSSYRKAANYFEEAAKFVPNYRDSKELARKYESMGEIHYYFSECPTTVENYISSGLARVGSKKTSIGHADVVISCDMDTRYRVYEGLPKRVGRTEVGQVRDKNGMFVTKQYMFQEIEKISTETMDMKYTIKLSGLSRKSVNGSFSVENKYKELVYSGDVPEKYRSVKESPLGKDEMKKKAYKTMLDKAHTDLEEIIKVIKNL
;
A
#
# COMPACT_ATOMS: atom_id res chain seq x y z
N MET A 1 -3.09 34.77 42.35
CA MET A 1 -2.44 33.64 41.61
C MET A 1 -3.04 32.26 41.96
N CYS A 2 -3.39 31.92 43.19
CA CYS A 2 -4.00 30.64 43.57
C CYS A 2 -5.47 30.50 43.14
N ILE A 3 -6.26 31.56 43.29
CA ILE A 3 -7.70 31.59 42.98
C ILE A 3 -7.95 31.49 41.45
N GLU A 4 -7.15 32.13 40.64
CA GLU A 4 -7.26 32.04 39.17
C GLU A 4 -6.96 30.63 38.61
N ARG A 5 -6.01 29.92 39.23
CA ARG A 5 -5.74 28.50 38.87
C ARG A 5 -6.88 27.58 39.26
N LEU A 6 -7.53 27.83 40.40
CA LEU A 6 -8.69 27.07 40.86
C LEU A 6 -9.90 27.28 39.93
N VAL A 7 -10.16 28.52 39.52
CA VAL A 7 -11.26 28.88 38.62
C VAL A 7 -11.03 28.30 37.21
N LYS A 8 -9.77 28.28 36.70
CA LYS A 8 -9.43 27.62 35.44
C LYS A 8 -9.57 26.10 35.50
N ALA A 9 -9.20 25.48 36.64
CA ALA A 9 -9.37 24.04 36.84
C ALA A 9 -10.86 23.67 36.92
N MET A 10 -11.68 24.43 37.67
CA MET A 10 -13.12 24.25 37.74
C MET A 10 -13.81 24.44 36.38
N LYS A 11 -13.41 25.44 35.57
CA LYS A 11 -13.93 25.61 34.22
C LYS A 11 -13.57 24.42 33.29
N LYS A 12 -12.34 23.87 33.41
CA LYS A 12 -11.94 22.66 32.64
C LYS A 12 -12.74 21.43 33.08
N ILE A 13 -12.95 21.23 34.38
CA ILE A 13 -13.74 20.13 34.93
C ILE A 13 -15.22 20.28 34.52
N PHE A 14 -15.77 21.49 34.56
CA PHE A 14 -17.14 21.76 34.11
C PHE A 14 -17.31 21.58 32.61
N LEU A 15 -16.30 21.96 31.77
CA LEU A 15 -16.30 21.74 30.33
C LEU A 15 -16.16 20.24 30.00
N MET A 16 -15.34 19.48 30.75
CA MET A 16 -15.25 18.02 30.61
C MET A 16 -16.55 17.33 31.01
N LEU A 17 -17.21 17.77 32.10
CA LEU A 17 -18.51 17.25 32.50
C LEU A 17 -19.60 17.57 31.46
N LEU A 18 -19.59 18.76 30.87
CA LEU A 18 -20.52 19.16 29.81
C LEU A 18 -20.29 18.34 28.52
N LEU A 19 -19.02 18.08 28.14
CA LEU A 19 -18.65 17.18 27.01
C LEU A 19 -19.10 15.75 27.28
N ILE A 20 -18.97 15.23 28.50
CA ILE A 20 -19.42 13.89 28.87
C ILE A 20 -20.96 13.81 28.82
N PHE A 21 -21.69 14.83 29.24
CA PHE A 21 -23.16 14.91 29.11
C PHE A 21 -23.62 14.98 27.65
N CYS A 22 -22.90 15.74 26.80
CA CYS A 22 -23.20 15.79 25.35
C CYS A 22 -22.98 14.46 24.65
N VAL A 23 -21.96 13.68 25.03
CA VAL A 23 -21.69 12.34 24.44
C VAL A 23 -22.76 11.32 24.83
N ILE A 24 -23.29 11.38 26.05
CA ILE A 24 -24.40 10.51 26.50
C ILE A 24 -25.66 10.77 25.67
N SER A 25 -25.97 12.03 25.35
CA SER A 25 -27.13 12.38 24.54
C SER A 25 -26.97 11.99 23.07
N CYS A 26 -25.76 11.95 22.56
CA CYS A 26 -25.50 11.70 21.14
C CYS A 26 -25.75 10.24 20.72
N GLU A 27 -25.29 9.24 21.48
CA GLU A 27 -25.48 7.82 21.12
C GLU A 27 -26.93 7.38 21.32
N LEU A 28 -27.57 7.76 22.41
CA LEU A 28 -29.00 7.46 22.60
C LEU A 28 -29.88 8.23 21.61
N LYS A 29 -29.47 9.44 21.20
CA LYS A 29 -30.14 10.17 20.12
C LYS A 29 -30.01 9.44 18.79
N LYS A 30 -28.84 8.90 18.44
CA LYS A 30 -28.66 8.05 17.25
C LYS A 30 -29.52 6.81 17.30
N ALA A 31 -29.63 6.18 18.48
CA ALA A 31 -30.54 5.03 18.64
C ALA A 31 -31.98 5.43 18.41
N GLN A 32 -32.43 6.58 18.90
CA GLN A 32 -33.76 7.11 18.64
C GLN A 32 -33.98 7.41 17.16
N GLU A 33 -33.03 8.07 16.51
CA GLU A 33 -33.10 8.35 15.07
C GLU A 33 -33.18 7.07 14.24
N ALA A 34 -32.45 6.00 14.61
CA ALA A 34 -32.54 4.69 13.99
C ALA A 34 -33.92 4.05 14.21
N TYR A 35 -34.46 4.14 15.43
CA TYR A 35 -35.80 3.67 15.74
C TYR A 35 -36.88 4.38 14.90
N ASP A 36 -36.79 5.71 14.77
CA ASP A 36 -37.75 6.53 14.02
C ASP A 36 -37.69 6.21 12.50
N ARG A 37 -36.50 5.86 12.00
CA ARG A 37 -36.31 5.35 10.63
C ARG A 37 -36.71 3.89 10.44
N LYS A 38 -37.24 3.23 11.48
CA LYS A 38 -37.59 1.80 11.51
C LYS A 38 -36.39 0.85 11.34
N GLU A 39 -35.18 1.32 11.59
CA GLU A 39 -33.93 0.54 11.64
C GLU A 39 -33.81 -0.11 13.03
N TYR A 40 -34.79 -0.94 13.38
CA TYR A 40 -35.04 -1.41 14.74
C TYR A 40 -33.86 -2.18 15.34
N LEU A 41 -33.27 -3.08 14.59
CA LEU A 41 -32.13 -3.87 15.04
C LEU A 41 -30.87 -3.01 15.30
N GLU A 42 -30.64 -2.01 14.44
CA GLU A 42 -29.54 -1.07 14.65
C GLU A 42 -29.79 -0.18 15.87
N SER A 43 -31.04 0.25 16.09
CA SER A 43 -31.41 0.98 17.32
C SER A 43 -31.10 0.16 18.58
N MET A 44 -31.51 -1.11 18.64
CA MET A 44 -31.21 -2.02 19.76
C MET A 44 -29.69 -2.18 19.94
N LYS A 45 -28.97 -2.41 18.87
CA LYS A 45 -27.51 -2.62 18.87
C LYS A 45 -26.76 -1.39 19.41
N ILE A 46 -27.15 -0.19 19.00
CA ILE A 46 -26.55 1.06 19.52
C ILE A 46 -26.75 1.15 21.03
N VAL A 47 -27.95 0.91 21.54
CA VAL A 47 -28.25 0.95 22.97
C VAL A 47 -27.42 -0.08 23.75
N LEU A 48 -27.46 -1.34 23.33
CA LEU A 48 -26.75 -2.44 24.02
C LEU A 48 -25.24 -2.21 24.02
N LYS A 49 -24.66 -1.88 22.85
CA LYS A 49 -23.22 -1.59 22.72
C LYS A 49 -22.79 -0.40 23.58
N TYR A 50 -23.65 0.62 23.69
CA TYR A 50 -23.36 1.80 24.51
C TYR A 50 -23.27 1.46 25.98
N PHE A 51 -24.25 0.74 26.51
CA PHE A 51 -24.29 0.40 27.94
C PHE A 51 -23.30 -0.73 28.31
N GLU A 52 -23.01 -1.65 27.41
CA GLU A 52 -21.93 -2.64 27.59
C GLU A 52 -20.56 -1.97 27.79
N LYS A 53 -20.28 -0.94 27.02
CA LYS A 53 -19.05 -0.13 27.19
C LYS A 53 -19.07 0.80 28.39
N ASN A 54 -20.26 1.12 28.93
CA ASN A 54 -20.44 2.12 29.97
C ASN A 54 -21.39 1.63 31.08
N PRO A 55 -21.12 0.52 31.78
CA PRO A 55 -22.05 -0.07 32.74
C PRO A 55 -22.38 0.87 33.90
N HIS A 56 -21.44 1.75 34.30
CA HIS A 56 -21.68 2.78 35.31
C HIS A 56 -22.74 3.83 34.90
N LYS A 57 -22.97 4.00 33.60
CA LYS A 57 -24.01 4.90 33.08
C LYS A 57 -25.39 4.25 33.14
N LEU A 58 -25.44 2.94 32.98
CA LEU A 58 -26.66 2.16 33.12
C LEU A 58 -27.20 2.26 34.57
N GLN A 59 -26.31 2.22 35.58
CA GLN A 59 -26.69 2.38 36.99
C GLN A 59 -27.23 3.78 37.32
N LYS A 60 -26.85 4.80 36.53
CA LYS A 60 -27.23 6.21 36.73
C LYS A 60 -28.29 6.70 35.76
N ILE A 61 -28.84 5.80 34.91
CA ILE A 61 -29.89 6.19 33.97
C ILE A 61 -31.17 6.58 34.71
N LYS A 62 -31.83 7.62 34.24
CA LYS A 62 -33.13 8.02 34.80
C LYS A 62 -34.18 6.93 34.53
N PRO A 63 -35.04 6.65 35.52
CA PRO A 63 -36.05 5.59 35.38
C PRO A 63 -36.97 5.76 34.16
N ASP A 64 -37.38 6.99 33.85
CA ASP A 64 -38.20 7.31 32.70
C ASP A 64 -37.52 6.98 31.38
N VAL A 65 -36.23 7.29 31.23
CA VAL A 65 -35.43 6.94 30.03
C VAL A 65 -35.24 5.43 29.93
N LYS A 66 -34.97 4.74 31.06
CA LYS A 66 -34.85 3.27 31.06
C LYS A 66 -36.16 2.61 30.65
N ASN A 67 -37.30 3.08 31.21
CA ASN A 67 -38.62 2.56 30.87
C ASN A 67 -38.97 2.81 29.38
N ASP A 68 -38.61 3.95 28.82
CA ASP A 68 -38.78 4.24 27.40
C ASP A 68 -37.98 3.25 26.51
N LEU A 69 -36.72 2.96 26.87
CA LEU A 69 -35.92 1.97 26.15
C LEU A 69 -36.51 0.55 26.25
N ILE A 70 -36.97 0.15 27.45
CA ILE A 70 -37.64 -1.15 27.63
C ILE A 70 -38.92 -1.22 26.77
N ALA A 71 -39.73 -0.17 26.75
CA ALA A 71 -40.91 -0.09 25.92
C ALA A 71 -40.61 -0.21 24.42
N LYS A 72 -39.54 0.44 23.95
CA LYS A 72 -39.09 0.34 22.57
C LYS A 72 -38.61 -1.05 22.23
N PHE A 73 -37.81 -1.70 23.10
CA PHE A 73 -37.38 -3.09 22.89
C PHE A 73 -38.59 -4.03 22.79
N SER A 74 -39.56 -3.91 23.72
CA SER A 74 -40.80 -4.71 23.68
C SER A 74 -41.59 -4.44 22.41
N ASN A 75 -41.71 -3.21 21.96
CA ASN A 75 -42.40 -2.87 20.72
C ASN A 75 -41.70 -3.46 19.49
N ILE A 76 -40.37 -3.42 19.42
CA ILE A 76 -39.59 -4.02 18.34
C ILE A 76 -39.87 -5.55 18.28
N VAL A 77 -39.78 -6.23 19.42
CA VAL A 77 -40.09 -7.67 19.51
C VAL A 77 -41.51 -7.95 19.01
N SER A 78 -42.50 -7.22 19.54
CA SER A 78 -43.92 -7.41 19.16
C SER A 78 -44.21 -7.19 17.67
N ILE A 79 -43.50 -6.26 17.03
CA ILE A 79 -43.60 -6.04 15.57
C ILE A 79 -43.21 -7.32 14.81
N TYR A 80 -42.07 -7.91 15.19
CA TYR A 80 -41.57 -9.08 14.48
C TYR A 80 -42.28 -10.38 14.87
N GLU A 81 -42.75 -10.51 16.14
CA GLU A 81 -43.64 -11.62 16.53
C GLU A 81 -44.93 -11.61 15.74
N ARG A 82 -45.56 -10.44 15.59
CA ARG A 82 -46.78 -10.32 14.79
C ARG A 82 -46.54 -10.76 13.33
N LYS A 83 -45.40 -10.36 12.74
CA LYS A 83 -45.05 -10.85 11.41
C LYS A 83 -44.83 -12.37 11.38
N ALA A 84 -44.06 -12.88 12.35
CA ALA A 84 -43.72 -14.30 12.44
C ALA A 84 -44.94 -15.22 12.58
N TYR A 85 -45.91 -14.83 13.43
CA TYR A 85 -47.03 -15.69 13.75
C TYR A 85 -48.26 -15.44 12.85
N ASN A 86 -48.53 -14.18 12.53
CA ASN A 86 -49.79 -13.78 11.89
C ASN A 86 -49.61 -13.20 10.48
N GLY A 87 -48.36 -13.06 9.97
CA GLY A 87 -48.09 -12.50 8.66
C GLY A 87 -48.35 -13.43 7.49
N THR A 88 -48.24 -12.89 6.29
CA THR A 88 -48.11 -13.65 5.04
C THR A 88 -46.85 -14.53 5.04
N PRO A 89 -46.71 -15.52 4.17
CA PRO A 89 -45.51 -16.36 4.13
C PRO A 89 -44.17 -15.54 4.07
N ASP A 90 -44.13 -14.44 3.33
CA ASP A 90 -42.98 -13.58 3.24
C ASP A 90 -42.76 -12.77 4.52
N GLU A 91 -43.83 -12.25 5.13
CA GLU A 91 -43.74 -11.57 6.42
C GLU A 91 -43.33 -12.53 7.54
N LYS A 92 -43.77 -13.79 7.50
CA LYS A 92 -43.32 -14.82 8.45
C LYS A 92 -41.84 -15.11 8.34
N ILE A 93 -41.32 -15.23 7.14
CA ILE A 93 -39.86 -15.38 6.89
C ILE A 93 -39.10 -14.19 7.45
N GLU A 94 -39.54 -12.95 7.15
CA GLU A 94 -38.93 -11.71 7.71
C GLU A 94 -39.04 -11.68 9.24
N GLY A 95 -40.21 -12.02 9.79
CA GLY A 95 -40.45 -12.06 11.23
C GLY A 95 -39.48 -12.99 11.96
N TYR A 96 -39.44 -14.27 11.57
CA TYR A 96 -38.53 -15.23 12.20
C TYR A 96 -37.07 -14.91 11.99
N SER A 97 -36.68 -14.38 10.82
CA SER A 97 -35.34 -13.89 10.57
C SER A 97 -34.94 -12.79 11.57
N SER A 98 -35.83 -11.81 11.76
CA SER A 98 -35.56 -10.68 12.66
C SER A 98 -35.57 -11.11 14.14
N LEU A 99 -36.45 -12.03 14.55
CA LEU A 99 -36.46 -12.60 15.91
C LEU A 99 -35.13 -13.33 16.20
N GLY A 100 -34.59 -14.08 15.23
CA GLY A 100 -33.28 -14.71 15.35
C GLY A 100 -32.16 -13.69 15.53
N GLN A 101 -32.20 -12.60 14.78
CA GLN A 101 -31.22 -11.49 14.91
C GLN A 101 -31.33 -10.81 16.28
N ILE A 102 -32.54 -10.58 16.76
CA ILE A 102 -32.77 -10.05 18.11
C ILE A 102 -32.18 -11.00 19.15
N TYR A 103 -32.41 -12.31 19.02
CA TYR A 103 -31.87 -13.30 19.96
C TYR A 103 -30.33 -13.18 20.05
N MET A 104 -29.65 -13.23 18.91
CA MET A 104 -28.20 -13.14 18.84
C MET A 104 -27.66 -11.81 19.37
N LEU A 105 -28.37 -10.73 19.06
CA LEU A 105 -28.00 -9.40 19.55
C LEU A 105 -28.11 -9.30 21.08
N VAL A 106 -29.22 -9.83 21.64
CA VAL A 106 -29.49 -9.83 23.09
C VAL A 106 -28.52 -10.77 23.81
N ASP A 107 -28.24 -11.95 23.26
CA ASP A 107 -27.29 -12.91 23.84
C ASP A 107 -25.84 -12.41 23.85
N LYS A 108 -25.46 -11.62 22.86
CA LYS A 108 -24.11 -11.06 22.73
C LYS A 108 -23.75 -10.06 23.82
N TYR A 109 -24.70 -9.30 24.37
CA TYR A 109 -24.45 -8.22 25.31
C TYR A 109 -24.96 -8.55 26.70
N SER A 110 -24.05 -8.56 27.70
CA SER A 110 -24.39 -8.92 29.08
C SER A 110 -25.43 -7.98 29.72
N VAL A 111 -25.45 -6.71 29.27
CA VAL A 111 -26.41 -5.70 29.77
C VAL A 111 -27.83 -5.85 29.22
N SER A 112 -28.06 -6.75 28.30
CA SER A 112 -29.35 -6.91 27.62
C SER A 112 -30.50 -7.23 28.55
N HIS A 113 -30.25 -8.01 29.61
CA HIS A 113 -31.26 -8.39 30.64
C HIS A 113 -31.89 -7.19 31.35
N GLU A 114 -31.23 -6.03 31.29
CA GLU A 114 -31.77 -4.78 31.84
C GLU A 114 -32.89 -4.16 30.98
N PHE A 115 -33.01 -4.60 29.72
CA PHE A 115 -33.95 -4.04 28.74
C PHE A 115 -34.94 -5.04 28.20
N THR A 116 -34.63 -6.36 28.24
CA THR A 116 -35.49 -7.40 27.69
C THR A 116 -35.19 -8.77 28.30
N ASN A 117 -36.23 -9.63 28.42
CA ASN A 117 -36.09 -11.03 28.78
C ASN A 117 -36.14 -11.96 27.57
N PHE A 118 -35.95 -11.43 26.37
CA PHE A 118 -36.22 -12.15 25.12
C PHE A 118 -35.56 -13.53 25.05
N THR A 119 -34.28 -13.67 25.45
CA THR A 119 -33.57 -14.96 25.44
C THR A 119 -34.07 -15.96 26.49
N ARG A 120 -34.81 -15.51 27.51
CA ARG A 120 -35.48 -16.40 28.49
C ARG A 120 -36.86 -16.84 28.01
N GLU A 121 -37.55 -16.01 27.24
CA GLU A 121 -38.91 -16.23 26.77
C GLU A 121 -38.95 -16.98 25.44
N HIS A 122 -37.88 -16.90 24.66
CA HIS A 122 -37.81 -17.50 23.33
C HIS A 122 -36.69 -18.54 23.22
N ASN A 123 -36.98 -19.59 22.44
CA ASN A 123 -35.99 -20.61 22.13
C ASN A 123 -35.44 -20.38 20.72
N LEU A 124 -34.12 -20.11 20.62
CA LEU A 124 -33.45 -19.88 19.36
C LEU A 124 -33.66 -21.02 18.35
N ASN A 125 -33.59 -22.27 18.81
CA ASN A 125 -33.80 -23.43 17.92
C ASN A 125 -35.18 -23.40 17.30
N SER A 126 -36.21 -23.10 18.09
CA SER A 126 -37.59 -23.02 17.57
C SER A 126 -37.76 -21.90 16.56
N ILE A 127 -37.13 -20.75 16.80
CA ILE A 127 -37.11 -19.62 15.83
C ILE A 127 -36.50 -20.09 14.48
N TYR A 128 -35.37 -20.78 14.53
CA TYR A 128 -34.70 -21.23 13.32
C TYR A 128 -35.36 -22.40 12.63
N ASP A 129 -35.93 -23.36 13.35
CA ASP A 129 -36.67 -24.47 12.77
C ASP A 129 -37.87 -23.96 11.97
N ASN A 130 -38.58 -22.98 12.51
CA ASN A 130 -39.69 -22.33 11.80
C ASN A 130 -39.20 -21.52 10.58
N TYR A 131 -38.14 -20.75 10.73
CA TYR A 131 -37.53 -20.00 9.64
C TYR A 131 -37.10 -20.92 8.50
N GLU A 132 -36.33 -21.96 8.82
CA GLU A 132 -35.85 -22.95 7.85
C GLU A 132 -36.96 -23.69 7.15
N SER A 133 -37.99 -24.10 7.90
CA SER A 133 -39.17 -24.75 7.34
C SER A 133 -39.87 -23.87 6.30
N LEU A 134 -40.09 -22.61 6.59
CA LEU A 134 -40.76 -21.67 5.68
C LEU A 134 -39.93 -21.42 4.41
N ILE A 135 -38.62 -21.26 4.52
CA ILE A 135 -37.74 -21.10 3.36
C ILE A 135 -37.69 -22.37 2.54
N SER A 136 -37.55 -23.52 3.19
CA SER A 136 -37.53 -24.82 2.53
C SER A 136 -38.80 -25.04 1.72
N GLN A 137 -39.96 -24.78 2.32
CA GLN A 137 -41.24 -24.89 1.64
C GLN A 137 -41.33 -23.94 0.45
N LYS A 138 -41.04 -22.65 0.65
CA LYS A 138 -41.08 -21.65 -0.43
C LYS A 138 -40.17 -21.99 -1.61
N ILE A 139 -39.00 -22.53 -1.35
CA ILE A 139 -38.06 -22.92 -2.41
C ILE A 139 -38.52 -24.19 -3.11
N ARG A 140 -38.98 -25.21 -2.37
CA ARG A 140 -39.50 -26.46 -2.94
C ARG A 140 -40.68 -26.23 -3.85
N ASP A 141 -41.57 -25.29 -3.48
CA ASP A 141 -42.76 -24.98 -4.23
C ASP A 141 -42.52 -24.16 -5.51
N ASN A 142 -41.42 -23.40 -5.57
CA ASN A 142 -41.23 -22.40 -6.61
C ASN A 142 -39.98 -22.57 -7.48
N MET A 143 -39.13 -23.57 -7.24
CA MET A 143 -37.86 -23.72 -7.96
C MET A 143 -37.60 -25.12 -8.51
N SER A 144 -37.06 -25.20 -9.74
CA SER A 144 -36.53 -26.44 -10.29
C SER A 144 -35.23 -26.84 -9.60
N TRP A 145 -35.13 -28.07 -9.12
CA TRP A 145 -33.98 -28.63 -8.43
C TRP A 145 -32.80 -28.98 -9.35
N GLU A 146 -32.90 -28.70 -10.63
CA GLU A 146 -31.81 -28.93 -11.59
C GLU A 146 -30.67 -27.88 -11.50
N ASN A 147 -31.01 -26.69 -10.99
CA ASN A 147 -30.04 -25.57 -10.87
C ASN A 147 -29.74 -25.23 -9.41
N TYR A 148 -28.90 -26.05 -8.80
CA TYR A 148 -28.47 -25.84 -7.39
C TYR A 148 -27.79 -24.49 -7.14
N GLU A 149 -27.06 -23.92 -8.10
CA GLU A 149 -26.43 -22.59 -7.96
C GLU A 149 -27.50 -21.51 -7.76
N ASN A 150 -28.57 -21.55 -8.60
CA ASN A 150 -29.66 -20.58 -8.49
C ASN A 150 -30.45 -20.76 -7.19
N ILE A 151 -30.70 -22.00 -6.79
CA ILE A 151 -31.35 -22.33 -5.52
C ILE A 151 -30.48 -21.77 -4.36
N TYR A 152 -29.19 -22.03 -4.37
CA TYR A 152 -28.27 -21.54 -3.33
C TYR A 152 -28.25 -20.02 -3.24
N GLN A 153 -28.16 -19.30 -4.37
CA GLN A 153 -28.20 -17.84 -4.38
C GLN A 153 -29.53 -17.29 -3.83
N THR A 154 -30.62 -17.97 -4.11
CA THR A 154 -31.95 -17.62 -3.58
C THR A 154 -32.03 -17.87 -2.07
N VAL A 155 -31.60 -19.05 -1.60
CA VAL A 155 -31.50 -19.37 -0.18
C VAL A 155 -30.62 -18.35 0.53
N LYS A 156 -29.46 -18.04 -0.04
CA LYS A 156 -28.50 -17.07 0.51
C LYS A 156 -29.12 -15.69 0.71
N LYS A 157 -30.02 -15.22 -0.16
CA LYS A 157 -30.72 -13.94 0.02
C LYS A 157 -31.55 -13.90 1.29
N TYR A 158 -32.20 -14.97 1.65
CA TYR A 158 -32.98 -15.06 2.89
C TYR A 158 -32.10 -15.04 4.14
N TYR A 159 -30.85 -15.47 4.01
CA TYR A 159 -29.88 -15.52 5.11
C TYR A 159 -28.87 -14.36 5.10
N ASN A 160 -28.87 -13.46 4.08
CA ASN A 160 -27.99 -12.33 3.99
C ASN A 160 -28.22 -11.35 5.16
N GLY A 161 -27.19 -11.10 5.91
CA GLY A 161 -27.18 -10.27 7.14
C GLY A 161 -26.77 -11.06 8.39
N HIS A 162 -26.63 -12.40 8.28
CA HIS A 162 -26.34 -13.28 9.41
C HIS A 162 -25.14 -14.20 9.19
N ILE A 163 -24.15 -13.81 8.36
CA ILE A 163 -23.08 -14.71 7.92
C ILE A 163 -22.36 -15.35 9.12
N GLU A 164 -21.97 -14.57 10.13
CA GLU A 164 -21.29 -15.09 11.34
C GLU A 164 -22.15 -16.11 12.09
N PHE A 165 -23.43 -15.83 12.23
CA PHE A 165 -24.39 -16.67 12.90
C PHE A 165 -24.72 -17.92 12.08
N MET A 166 -24.79 -17.81 10.76
CA MET A 166 -25.03 -18.92 9.84
C MET A 166 -23.92 -19.94 9.87
N GLU A 167 -22.65 -19.51 9.93
CA GLU A 167 -21.51 -20.40 10.05
C GLU A 167 -21.55 -21.18 11.36
N GLU A 168 -21.90 -20.55 12.46
CA GLU A 168 -22.04 -21.20 13.75
C GLU A 168 -23.19 -22.24 13.76
N LEU A 169 -24.32 -21.90 13.20
CA LEU A 169 -25.46 -22.84 13.07
C LEU A 169 -25.15 -24.01 12.14
N MET A 170 -24.48 -23.76 11.03
CA MET A 170 -24.02 -24.82 10.13
C MET A 170 -23.05 -25.76 10.82
N ASN A 171 -22.13 -25.23 11.61
CA ASN A 171 -21.13 -26.00 12.36
C ASN A 171 -21.77 -26.81 13.50
N SER A 172 -22.81 -26.28 14.12
CA SER A 172 -23.55 -26.96 15.20
C SER A 172 -24.58 -28.04 14.71
N GLY A 173 -24.60 -28.27 13.38
CA GLY A 173 -25.52 -29.27 12.78
C GLY A 173 -26.95 -28.78 12.61
N LYS A 174 -27.24 -27.54 12.91
CA LYS A 174 -28.54 -26.89 12.68
C LYS A 174 -28.64 -26.35 11.26
N MET A 175 -29.82 -25.96 10.80
CA MET A 175 -30.04 -25.45 9.43
C MET A 175 -29.77 -26.52 8.36
N THR A 176 -30.45 -27.65 8.53
CA THR A 176 -30.29 -28.82 7.66
C THR A 176 -30.59 -28.53 6.21
N PHE A 177 -31.58 -27.70 5.92
CA PHE A 177 -31.98 -27.35 4.56
C PHE A 177 -30.91 -26.47 3.86
N TYR A 178 -30.39 -25.44 4.54
CA TYR A 178 -29.32 -24.64 3.98
C TYR A 178 -28.08 -25.48 3.72
N ARG A 179 -27.72 -26.34 4.68
CA ARG A 179 -26.58 -27.25 4.55
C ARG A 179 -26.74 -28.20 3.37
N GLU A 180 -27.94 -28.79 3.20
CA GLU A 180 -28.28 -29.66 2.06
C GLU A 180 -28.09 -28.92 0.74
N VAL A 181 -28.66 -27.72 0.60
CA VAL A 181 -28.57 -26.91 -0.63
C VAL A 181 -27.12 -26.50 -0.90
N HIS A 182 -26.43 -26.06 0.14
CA HIS A 182 -25.00 -25.68 0.02
C HIS A 182 -24.14 -26.87 -0.39
N GLU A 183 -24.36 -28.04 0.19
CA GLU A 183 -23.63 -29.25 -0.17
C GLU A 183 -23.86 -29.63 -1.63
N LYS A 184 -25.13 -29.70 -2.07
CA LYS A 184 -25.51 -30.04 -3.45
C LYS A 184 -24.94 -29.03 -4.46
N MET A 185 -25.00 -27.74 -4.16
CA MET A 185 -24.42 -26.69 -4.98
C MET A 185 -22.90 -26.85 -5.07
N SER A 186 -22.22 -26.98 -3.93
CA SER A 186 -20.77 -27.16 -3.87
C SER A 186 -20.32 -28.41 -4.61
N ARG A 187 -21.06 -29.52 -4.47
CA ARG A 187 -20.81 -30.76 -5.19
C ARG A 187 -20.95 -30.58 -6.70
N SER A 188 -22.07 -30.01 -7.16
CA SER A 188 -22.30 -29.76 -8.60
C SER A 188 -21.23 -28.84 -9.20
N LYS A 189 -20.77 -27.82 -8.45
CA LYS A 189 -19.67 -26.95 -8.88
C LYS A 189 -18.34 -27.70 -8.93
N ALA A 190 -18.03 -28.49 -7.92
CA ALA A 190 -16.83 -29.31 -7.89
C ALA A 190 -16.82 -30.32 -9.05
N ASP A 191 -17.94 -31.01 -9.34
CA ASP A 191 -18.04 -31.92 -10.47
C ASP A 191 -17.74 -31.26 -11.80
N LYS A 192 -18.33 -30.08 -12.08
CA LYS A 192 -18.05 -29.30 -13.29
C LYS A 192 -16.56 -28.93 -13.41
N LEU A 193 -15.94 -28.50 -12.32
CA LEU A 193 -14.53 -28.16 -12.29
C LEU A 193 -13.64 -29.37 -12.56
N ILE A 194 -13.96 -30.54 -11.97
CA ILE A 194 -13.24 -31.79 -12.17
C ILE A 194 -13.35 -32.24 -13.63
N ASP A 195 -14.54 -32.21 -14.20
CA ASP A 195 -14.76 -32.64 -15.59
C ASP A 195 -14.03 -31.75 -16.60
N ILE A 196 -13.95 -30.42 -16.34
CA ILE A 196 -13.13 -29.51 -17.16
C ILE A 196 -11.64 -29.78 -16.94
N ALA A 197 -11.22 -29.99 -15.68
CA ALA A 197 -9.83 -30.33 -15.36
C ALA A 197 -9.35 -31.59 -16.08
N GLN A 198 -10.17 -32.64 -16.12
CA GLN A 198 -9.88 -33.89 -16.84
C GLN A 198 -9.69 -33.65 -18.35
N ARG A 199 -10.51 -32.77 -18.95
CA ARG A 199 -10.31 -32.40 -20.37
C ARG A 199 -8.98 -31.72 -20.61
N PHE A 200 -8.57 -30.78 -19.74
CA PHE A 200 -7.26 -30.15 -19.82
C PHE A 200 -6.13 -31.15 -19.59
N GLU A 201 -6.26 -32.05 -18.62
CA GLU A 201 -5.27 -33.10 -18.36
C GLU A 201 -5.10 -34.03 -19.59
N ASN A 202 -6.21 -34.46 -20.18
CA ASN A 202 -6.20 -35.32 -21.38
C ASN A 202 -5.60 -34.62 -22.61
N SER A 203 -5.69 -33.28 -22.68
CA SER A 203 -5.05 -32.47 -23.73
C SER A 203 -3.58 -32.11 -23.42
N GLY A 204 -3.02 -32.59 -22.32
CA GLY A 204 -1.67 -32.26 -21.87
C GLY A 204 -1.50 -30.88 -21.27
N ASN A 205 -2.59 -30.15 -21.04
CA ASN A 205 -2.55 -28.83 -20.44
C ASN A 205 -2.61 -28.92 -18.91
N TYR A 206 -1.55 -29.48 -18.33
CA TYR A 206 -1.50 -29.80 -16.90
C TYR A 206 -1.58 -28.56 -16.00
N ARG A 207 -1.07 -27.40 -16.43
CA ARG A 207 -1.12 -26.18 -15.62
C ARG A 207 -2.54 -25.63 -15.43
N ASN A 208 -3.40 -25.77 -16.44
CA ASN A 208 -4.82 -25.42 -16.31
C ASN A 208 -5.59 -26.49 -15.53
N ALA A 209 -5.27 -27.78 -15.74
CA ALA A 209 -5.85 -28.86 -14.97
C ALA A 209 -5.53 -28.71 -13.46
N GLU A 210 -4.28 -28.42 -13.11
CA GLU A 210 -3.83 -28.15 -11.72
C GLU A 210 -4.72 -27.12 -11.02
N LYS A 211 -4.93 -25.95 -11.66
CA LYS A 211 -5.75 -24.86 -11.08
C LYS A 211 -7.19 -25.33 -10.81
N LEU A 212 -7.79 -26.00 -11.76
CA LEU A 212 -9.17 -26.46 -11.64
C LEU A 212 -9.34 -27.57 -10.61
N TYR A 213 -8.40 -28.52 -10.50
CA TYR A 213 -8.42 -29.52 -9.44
C TYR A 213 -8.26 -28.89 -8.05
N LEU A 214 -7.40 -27.88 -7.91
CA LEU A 214 -7.26 -27.13 -6.67
C LEU A 214 -8.55 -26.41 -6.29
N ASP A 215 -9.20 -25.76 -7.26
CA ASP A 215 -10.45 -25.05 -7.03
C ASP A 215 -11.59 -26.03 -6.70
N ALA A 216 -11.67 -27.18 -7.36
CA ALA A 216 -12.62 -28.23 -7.05
C ALA A 216 -12.42 -28.78 -5.63
N SER A 217 -11.15 -29.06 -5.26
CA SER A 217 -10.84 -29.56 -3.92
C SER A 217 -11.25 -28.57 -2.83
N LYS A 218 -11.00 -27.27 -3.03
CA LYS A 218 -11.43 -26.21 -2.10
C LYS A 218 -12.96 -26.06 -2.04
N THR A 219 -13.62 -26.17 -3.18
CA THR A 219 -15.09 -25.97 -3.28
C THR A 219 -15.86 -26.97 -2.44
N TYR A 220 -15.40 -28.22 -2.33
CA TYR A 220 -16.12 -29.28 -1.61
C TYR A 220 -15.38 -29.81 -0.37
N SER A 221 -14.22 -29.25 -0.02
CA SER A 221 -13.36 -29.71 1.09
C SER A 221 -14.06 -29.80 2.45
N ARG A 222 -15.10 -28.99 2.69
CA ARG A 222 -15.89 -28.99 3.93
C ARG A 222 -16.65 -30.31 4.13
N TYR A 223 -17.03 -30.97 3.04
CA TYR A 223 -17.84 -32.20 3.06
C TYR A 223 -16.98 -33.43 2.78
N ASP A 224 -16.04 -33.32 1.86
CA ASP A 224 -15.07 -34.35 1.51
C ASP A 224 -13.77 -33.69 1.07
N GLU A 225 -12.71 -33.89 1.84
CA GLU A 225 -11.40 -33.26 1.60
C GLU A 225 -10.75 -33.72 0.29
N ASN A 226 -11.07 -34.92 -0.18
CA ASN A 226 -10.52 -35.47 -1.41
C ASN A 226 -11.61 -35.95 -2.39
N TYR A 227 -12.68 -35.20 -2.48
CA TYR A 227 -13.81 -35.51 -3.34
C TYR A 227 -13.38 -35.86 -4.78
N ARG A 228 -13.81 -37.02 -5.28
CA ARG A 228 -13.39 -37.55 -6.60
C ARG A 228 -11.89 -37.43 -6.85
N GLN A 229 -11.08 -37.57 -5.82
CA GLN A 229 -9.62 -37.48 -5.86
C GLN A 229 -9.08 -36.10 -6.33
N ALA A 230 -9.87 -35.03 -6.26
CA ALA A 230 -9.46 -33.71 -6.76
C ALA A 230 -8.17 -33.20 -6.12
N LYS A 231 -7.99 -33.40 -4.80
CA LYS A 231 -6.76 -33.01 -4.08
C LYS A 231 -5.55 -33.85 -4.55
N THR A 232 -5.71 -35.15 -4.72
CA THR A 232 -4.65 -36.03 -5.24
C THR A 232 -4.26 -35.64 -6.66
N ARG A 233 -5.27 -35.47 -7.54
CA ARG A 233 -5.07 -35.03 -8.92
C ARG A 233 -4.40 -33.66 -9.03
N TYR A 234 -4.70 -32.75 -8.12
CA TYR A 234 -4.01 -31.47 -8.06
C TYR A 234 -2.49 -31.66 -7.90
N TYR A 235 -2.04 -32.49 -6.95
CA TYR A 235 -0.61 -32.72 -6.75
C TYR A 235 0.04 -33.47 -7.94
N GLU A 236 -0.64 -34.44 -8.52
CA GLU A 236 -0.13 -35.17 -9.70
C GLU A 236 0.02 -34.25 -10.91
N THR A 237 -1.02 -33.45 -11.21
CA THR A 237 -0.99 -32.52 -12.35
C THR A 237 -0.01 -31.38 -12.13
N LYS A 238 0.13 -30.90 -10.88
CA LYS A 238 1.15 -29.93 -10.50
C LYS A 238 2.56 -30.48 -10.77
N GLN A 239 2.84 -31.68 -10.33
CA GLN A 239 4.16 -32.31 -10.56
C GLN A 239 4.48 -32.43 -12.06
N ARG A 240 3.49 -32.86 -12.87
CA ARG A 240 3.65 -32.95 -14.34
C ARG A 240 3.85 -31.58 -14.98
N ALA A 241 3.09 -30.57 -14.58
CA ALA A 241 3.23 -29.20 -15.06
C ALA A 241 4.61 -28.63 -14.71
N ASP A 242 5.06 -28.81 -13.48
CA ASP A 242 6.37 -28.35 -13.02
C ASP A 242 7.52 -29.02 -13.81
N LEU A 243 7.40 -30.32 -14.14
CA LEU A 243 8.38 -31.02 -15.00
C LEU A 243 8.45 -30.43 -16.39
N ILE A 244 7.30 -30.15 -17.01
CA ILE A 244 7.25 -29.57 -18.37
C ILE A 244 7.82 -28.15 -18.36
N ASP A 245 7.46 -27.34 -17.38
CA ASP A 245 7.97 -25.96 -17.25
C ASP A 245 9.49 -25.98 -16.98
N ALA A 246 9.95 -26.89 -16.13
CA ALA A 246 11.40 -27.09 -15.89
C ALA A 246 12.15 -27.48 -17.18
N GLU A 247 11.61 -28.41 -17.95
CA GLU A 247 12.22 -28.81 -19.22
C GLU A 247 12.26 -27.67 -20.22
N LYS A 248 11.17 -26.91 -20.33
CA LYS A 248 11.09 -25.74 -21.21
C LYS A 248 12.13 -24.69 -20.84
N SER A 249 12.21 -24.31 -19.54
CA SER A 249 13.19 -23.35 -19.06
C SER A 249 14.61 -23.85 -19.24
N TYR A 250 14.88 -25.12 -18.98
CA TYR A 250 16.18 -25.73 -19.23
C TYR A 250 16.60 -25.65 -20.71
N ASN A 251 15.70 -25.97 -21.64
CA ASN A 251 15.97 -25.92 -23.08
C ASN A 251 16.16 -24.47 -23.57
N LEU A 252 15.42 -23.49 -23.00
CA LEU A 252 15.65 -22.07 -23.25
C LEU A 252 17.04 -21.64 -22.77
N GLY A 253 17.47 -22.11 -21.59
CA GLY A 253 18.83 -21.90 -21.10
C GLY A 253 19.90 -22.42 -22.07
N LEU A 254 19.76 -23.64 -22.57
CA LEU A 254 20.68 -24.21 -23.56
C LEU A 254 20.69 -23.40 -24.88
N ALA A 255 19.54 -22.88 -25.31
CA ALA A 255 19.44 -22.05 -26.50
C ALA A 255 20.18 -20.70 -26.32
N GLU A 256 20.07 -20.10 -25.15
CA GLU A 256 20.82 -18.86 -24.84
C GLU A 256 22.33 -19.11 -24.79
N VAL A 257 22.78 -20.22 -24.22
CA VAL A 257 24.22 -20.59 -24.19
C VAL A 257 24.84 -20.60 -25.59
N ARG A 258 24.12 -21.09 -26.59
CA ARG A 258 24.62 -21.18 -28.00
C ARG A 258 24.94 -19.82 -28.61
N LYS A 259 24.36 -18.71 -28.09
CA LYS A 259 24.61 -17.35 -28.60
C LYS A 259 25.99 -16.81 -28.21
N ASN A 260 26.62 -17.41 -27.21
CA ASN A 260 28.02 -17.16 -26.78
C ASN A 260 28.33 -15.68 -26.48
N THR A 261 27.42 -14.98 -25.78
CA THR A 261 27.61 -13.60 -25.32
C THR A 261 27.40 -13.51 -23.81
N LYS A 262 27.97 -12.52 -23.14
CA LYS A 262 27.79 -12.35 -21.72
C LYS A 262 26.32 -12.11 -21.34
N SER A 263 25.60 -11.33 -22.14
CA SER A 263 24.15 -11.13 -21.96
C SER A 263 23.37 -12.46 -22.10
N SER A 264 23.72 -13.30 -23.08
CA SER A 264 23.05 -14.60 -23.25
C SER A 264 23.39 -15.56 -22.11
N TYR A 265 24.62 -15.54 -21.60
CA TYR A 265 24.98 -16.34 -20.43
C TYR A 265 24.18 -15.94 -19.17
N ARG A 266 23.97 -14.64 -18.90
CA ARG A 266 23.09 -14.18 -17.80
C ARG A 266 21.65 -14.66 -17.99
N LYS A 267 21.12 -14.61 -19.23
CA LYS A 267 19.78 -15.15 -19.52
C LYS A 267 19.72 -16.66 -19.33
N ALA A 268 20.76 -17.37 -19.77
CA ALA A 268 20.88 -18.81 -19.58
C ALA A 268 20.88 -19.19 -18.10
N ALA A 269 21.66 -18.47 -17.28
CA ALA A 269 21.70 -18.68 -15.84
C ALA A 269 20.31 -18.52 -15.20
N ASN A 270 19.58 -17.47 -15.57
CA ASN A 270 18.20 -17.26 -15.09
C ASN A 270 17.25 -18.38 -15.49
N TYR A 271 17.32 -18.86 -16.73
CA TYR A 271 16.50 -19.98 -17.20
C TYR A 271 16.83 -21.29 -16.47
N PHE A 272 18.10 -21.57 -16.22
CA PHE A 272 18.51 -22.76 -15.45
C PHE A 272 18.07 -22.64 -13.98
N GLU A 273 18.15 -21.44 -13.38
CA GLU A 273 17.63 -21.21 -12.04
C GLU A 273 16.11 -21.41 -11.99
N GLU A 274 15.38 -20.93 -13.00
CA GLU A 274 13.94 -21.11 -13.13
C GLU A 274 13.57 -22.60 -13.24
N ALA A 275 14.30 -23.37 -14.06
CA ALA A 275 14.12 -24.82 -14.13
C ALA A 275 14.31 -25.49 -12.76
N ALA A 276 15.33 -25.07 -12.00
CA ALA A 276 15.59 -25.59 -10.65
C ALA A 276 14.56 -25.14 -9.61
N LYS A 277 13.83 -24.03 -9.86
CA LYS A 277 12.69 -23.58 -9.02
C LYS A 277 11.44 -24.42 -9.26
N PHE A 278 11.15 -24.78 -10.51
CA PHE A 278 10.04 -25.68 -10.81
C PHE A 278 10.26 -27.08 -10.22
N VAL A 279 11.43 -27.64 -10.47
CA VAL A 279 11.79 -28.96 -9.97
C VAL A 279 13.17 -28.89 -9.31
N PRO A 280 13.25 -28.99 -7.97
CA PRO A 280 14.52 -29.02 -7.28
C PRO A 280 15.45 -30.13 -7.81
N ASN A 281 16.66 -29.75 -8.16
CA ASN A 281 17.66 -30.66 -8.75
C ASN A 281 17.29 -31.23 -10.14
N TYR A 282 16.52 -30.44 -10.92
CA TYR A 282 16.24 -30.81 -12.33
C TYR A 282 17.55 -30.86 -13.10
N ARG A 283 17.97 -32.09 -13.50
CA ARG A 283 19.24 -32.34 -14.16
C ARG A 283 20.41 -31.62 -13.47
N ASP A 284 21.26 -30.92 -14.23
CA ASP A 284 22.37 -30.09 -13.75
C ASP A 284 22.07 -28.59 -13.69
N SER A 285 20.77 -28.20 -13.62
CA SER A 285 20.32 -26.80 -13.69
C SER A 285 21.02 -25.89 -12.70
N LYS A 286 21.21 -26.32 -11.45
CA LYS A 286 21.88 -25.50 -10.44
C LYS A 286 23.36 -25.26 -10.75
N GLU A 287 24.04 -26.25 -11.30
CA GLU A 287 25.45 -26.15 -11.69
C GLU A 287 25.58 -25.23 -12.90
N LEU A 288 24.74 -25.43 -13.91
CA LEU A 288 24.70 -24.60 -15.11
C LEU A 288 24.33 -23.14 -14.78
N ALA A 289 23.37 -22.92 -13.89
CA ALA A 289 23.02 -21.56 -13.43
C ALA A 289 24.25 -20.83 -12.88
N ARG A 290 24.96 -21.43 -11.91
CA ARG A 290 26.20 -20.86 -11.32
C ARG A 290 27.30 -20.65 -12.36
N LYS A 291 27.52 -21.65 -13.24
CA LYS A 291 28.51 -21.57 -14.31
C LYS A 291 28.26 -20.40 -15.23
N TYR A 292 27.04 -20.26 -15.73
CA TYR A 292 26.73 -19.22 -16.70
C TYR A 292 26.48 -17.86 -16.04
N GLU A 293 26.12 -17.80 -14.78
CA GLU A 293 26.16 -16.56 -13.98
C GLU A 293 27.58 -16.00 -13.94
N SER A 294 28.58 -16.82 -13.59
CA SER A 294 30.00 -16.44 -13.60
C SER A 294 30.51 -16.07 -14.98
N MET A 295 30.16 -16.84 -16.02
CA MET A 295 30.53 -16.52 -17.40
C MET A 295 29.86 -15.25 -17.94
N GLY A 296 28.68 -14.92 -17.44
CA GLY A 296 27.92 -13.70 -17.74
C GLY A 296 28.37 -12.46 -16.98
N GLU A 297 29.24 -12.61 -15.97
CA GLU A 297 29.74 -11.48 -15.19
C GLU A 297 30.57 -10.53 -16.07
N ILE A 298 30.30 -9.23 -15.97
CA ILE A 298 31.02 -8.20 -16.72
C ILE A 298 32.09 -7.59 -15.84
N HIS A 299 33.34 -7.64 -16.28
CA HIS A 299 34.46 -7.01 -15.61
C HIS A 299 34.74 -5.65 -16.25
N TYR A 300 34.77 -4.58 -15.47
CA TYR A 300 35.03 -3.25 -15.97
C TYR A 300 36.12 -2.54 -15.18
N TYR A 301 36.80 -1.60 -15.85
CA TYR A 301 37.87 -0.77 -15.28
C TYR A 301 37.64 0.71 -15.63
N PHE A 302 37.89 1.61 -14.70
CA PHE A 302 37.90 3.04 -14.95
C PHE A 302 39.35 3.55 -15.13
N SER A 303 39.56 4.30 -16.19
CA SER A 303 40.83 5.00 -16.47
C SER A 303 40.58 6.51 -16.39
N GLU A 304 41.23 7.16 -15.44
CA GLU A 304 41.21 8.62 -15.27
C GLU A 304 39.82 9.25 -15.10
N CYS A 305 38.87 8.48 -14.60
CA CYS A 305 37.51 8.97 -14.35
C CYS A 305 37.37 9.64 -12.99
N PRO A 306 36.62 10.76 -12.89
CA PRO A 306 36.25 11.34 -11.61
C PRO A 306 35.43 10.35 -10.77
N THR A 307 35.66 10.31 -9.46
CA THR A 307 34.97 9.41 -8.53
C THR A 307 33.45 9.53 -8.60
N THR A 308 32.93 10.71 -8.91
CA THR A 308 31.47 10.92 -9.10
C THR A 308 30.92 10.14 -10.28
N VAL A 309 31.65 10.13 -11.42
CA VAL A 309 31.29 9.37 -12.64
C VAL A 309 31.44 7.88 -12.39
N GLU A 310 32.54 7.46 -11.74
CA GLU A 310 32.78 6.06 -11.37
C GLU A 310 31.63 5.52 -10.51
N ASN A 311 31.23 6.27 -9.45
CA ASN A 311 30.15 5.87 -8.55
C ASN A 311 28.81 5.78 -9.28
N TYR A 312 28.51 6.73 -10.18
CA TYR A 312 27.28 6.75 -10.94
C TYR A 312 27.16 5.50 -11.83
N ILE A 313 28.19 5.25 -12.64
CA ILE A 313 28.23 4.10 -13.57
C ILE A 313 28.23 2.77 -12.78
N SER A 314 29.03 2.66 -11.72
CA SER A 314 29.07 1.44 -10.88
C SER A 314 27.72 1.14 -10.25
N SER A 315 27.00 2.16 -9.75
CA SER A 315 25.65 1.99 -9.20
C SER A 315 24.66 1.53 -10.26
N GLY A 316 24.75 2.07 -11.47
CA GLY A 316 23.94 1.66 -12.61
C GLY A 316 24.21 0.21 -13.04
N LEU A 317 25.42 -0.28 -12.89
CA LEU A 317 25.84 -1.63 -13.27
C LEU A 317 25.65 -2.68 -12.16
N ALA A 318 25.44 -2.30 -10.92
CA ALA A 318 25.38 -3.20 -9.76
C ALA A 318 24.34 -4.32 -9.88
N ARG A 319 23.27 -4.10 -10.67
CA ARG A 319 22.15 -5.06 -10.85
C ARG A 319 22.35 -6.08 -11.96
N VAL A 320 23.45 -6.02 -12.71
CA VAL A 320 23.64 -6.86 -13.90
C VAL A 320 24.82 -7.85 -13.80
N GLY A 321 25.23 -8.19 -12.58
CA GLY A 321 26.37 -9.09 -12.38
C GLY A 321 27.65 -8.51 -12.98
N SER A 322 28.04 -7.30 -12.51
CA SER A 322 29.25 -6.62 -12.97
C SER A 322 30.23 -6.37 -11.83
N LYS A 323 31.52 -6.36 -12.13
CA LYS A 323 32.58 -6.26 -11.14
C LYS A 323 33.70 -5.33 -11.59
N LYS A 324 34.07 -4.38 -10.74
CA LYS A 324 35.25 -3.56 -10.96
C LYS A 324 36.51 -4.43 -10.82
N THR A 325 37.42 -4.31 -11.76
CA THR A 325 38.65 -5.13 -11.81
C THR A 325 39.87 -4.31 -12.21
N SER A 326 41.03 -4.95 -12.39
CA SER A 326 42.24 -4.31 -12.96
C SER A 326 42.14 -4.23 -14.48
N ILE A 327 42.91 -3.34 -15.10
CA ILE A 327 42.89 -3.11 -16.55
C ILE A 327 43.15 -4.36 -17.37
N GLY A 328 44.02 -5.26 -16.91
CA GLY A 328 44.40 -6.49 -17.63
C GLY A 328 43.31 -7.57 -17.59
N HIS A 329 42.28 -7.44 -16.76
CA HIS A 329 41.19 -8.42 -16.63
C HIS A 329 39.83 -7.81 -16.99
N ALA A 330 39.82 -6.59 -17.50
CA ALA A 330 38.58 -5.89 -17.80
C ALA A 330 38.03 -6.31 -19.18
N ASP A 331 36.75 -6.65 -19.22
CA ASP A 331 35.98 -6.81 -20.47
C ASP A 331 35.78 -5.48 -21.18
N VAL A 332 35.63 -4.42 -20.39
CA VAL A 332 35.48 -3.04 -20.86
C VAL A 332 36.29 -2.09 -20.01
N VAL A 333 36.89 -1.11 -20.67
CA VAL A 333 37.58 0.01 -20.05
C VAL A 333 36.79 1.28 -20.32
N ILE A 334 36.46 2.00 -19.26
CA ILE A 334 35.77 3.28 -19.31
C ILE A 334 36.81 4.36 -19.03
N SER A 335 37.15 5.18 -20.03
CA SER A 335 38.08 6.28 -19.90
C SER A 335 37.37 7.62 -19.96
N CYS A 336 37.79 8.54 -19.11
CA CYS A 336 37.21 9.86 -19.02
C CYS A 336 38.29 10.93 -19.31
N ASP A 337 38.00 11.79 -20.28
CA ASP A 337 38.80 12.96 -20.56
C ASP A 337 38.00 14.21 -20.20
N MET A 338 38.56 15.03 -19.29
CA MET A 338 37.91 16.19 -18.70
C MET A 338 38.75 17.43 -18.85
N ASP A 339 38.35 18.33 -19.72
CA ASP A 339 38.97 19.65 -19.87
C ASP A 339 38.15 20.72 -19.13
N THR A 340 38.81 21.52 -18.29
CA THR A 340 38.17 22.56 -17.50
C THR A 340 38.85 23.90 -17.67
N ARG A 341 38.07 24.95 -17.93
CA ARG A 341 38.58 26.31 -18.10
C ARG A 341 37.89 27.26 -17.11
N TYR A 342 38.68 27.79 -16.18
CA TYR A 342 38.22 28.80 -15.20
C TYR A 342 38.42 30.20 -15.73
N ARG A 343 37.41 31.06 -15.57
CA ARG A 343 37.44 32.48 -15.93
C ARG A 343 36.76 33.32 -14.87
N VAL A 344 37.26 34.53 -14.68
CA VAL A 344 36.62 35.53 -13.81
C VAL A 344 36.30 36.74 -14.67
N TYR A 345 35.07 37.16 -14.62
CA TYR A 345 34.59 38.38 -15.26
C TYR A 345 34.27 39.40 -14.16
N GLU A 346 35.08 40.46 -14.10
CA GLU A 346 34.81 41.53 -13.18
C GLU A 346 33.73 42.48 -13.75
N GLY A 347 32.66 42.67 -12.97
CA GLY A 347 31.62 43.61 -13.33
C GLY A 347 32.06 45.05 -13.18
N LEU A 348 31.50 45.92 -13.99
CA LEU A 348 31.72 47.37 -13.83
C LEU A 348 31.01 47.87 -12.55
N PRO A 349 31.67 48.73 -11.75
CA PRO A 349 31.07 49.28 -10.55
C PRO A 349 29.91 50.23 -10.91
N LYS A 350 28.72 49.95 -10.41
CA LYS A 350 27.57 50.84 -10.46
C LYS A 350 27.62 51.77 -9.25
N ARG A 351 27.64 53.07 -9.50
CA ARG A 351 27.70 54.11 -8.45
C ARG A 351 26.35 54.83 -8.36
N VAL A 352 25.84 54.91 -7.14
CA VAL A 352 24.56 55.59 -6.85
C VAL A 352 24.81 56.58 -5.72
N GLY A 353 24.64 57.87 -5.98
CA GLY A 353 24.66 58.90 -4.94
C GLY A 353 23.41 58.77 -4.06
N ARG A 354 23.63 58.81 -2.76
CA ARG A 354 22.54 58.76 -1.78
C ARG A 354 22.63 59.92 -0.82
N THR A 355 21.47 60.50 -0.49
CA THR A 355 21.34 61.53 0.56
C THR A 355 20.32 61.02 1.56
N GLU A 356 20.70 61.03 2.82
CA GLU A 356 19.85 60.58 3.91
C GLU A 356 19.94 61.56 5.08
N VAL A 357 18.83 61.72 5.80
CA VAL A 357 18.76 62.57 6.97
C VAL A 357 18.61 61.67 8.21
N GLY A 358 19.46 61.84 9.18
CA GLY A 358 19.41 61.07 10.46
C GLY A 358 19.61 61.97 11.66
N GLN A 359 19.28 61.49 12.84
CA GLN A 359 19.54 62.15 14.12
C GLN A 359 20.83 61.60 14.71
N VAL A 360 21.74 62.48 15.10
CA VAL A 360 22.97 62.18 15.83
C VAL A 360 23.04 62.95 17.13
N ARG A 361 23.76 62.44 18.12
CA ARG A 361 24.04 63.19 19.33
C ARG A 361 25.26 64.11 19.11
N ASP A 362 25.11 65.38 19.44
CA ASP A 362 26.21 66.31 19.44
C ASP A 362 27.15 66.09 20.65
N LYS A 363 28.20 66.93 20.77
CA LYS A 363 29.18 66.87 21.86
C LYS A 363 28.55 67.11 23.26
N ASN A 364 27.35 67.69 23.30
CA ASN A 364 26.59 67.99 24.51
C ASN A 364 25.49 66.95 24.81
N GLY A 365 25.44 65.87 24.00
CA GLY A 365 24.43 64.81 24.15
C GLY A 365 23.05 65.10 23.56
N MET A 366 22.85 66.25 22.91
CA MET A 366 21.59 66.65 22.31
C MET A 366 21.43 66.01 20.92
N PHE A 367 20.20 65.62 20.53
CA PHE A 367 19.93 65.13 19.22
C PHE A 367 19.87 66.27 18.21
N VAL A 368 20.78 66.24 17.21
CA VAL A 368 20.79 67.17 16.09
C VAL A 368 20.55 66.41 14.78
N THR A 369 19.88 67.07 13.84
CA THR A 369 19.65 66.53 12.54
C THR A 369 20.90 66.65 11.69
N LYS A 370 21.40 65.55 11.17
CA LYS A 370 22.56 65.49 10.27
C LYS A 370 22.15 64.98 8.91
N GLN A 371 22.55 65.65 7.87
CA GLN A 371 22.41 65.19 6.48
C GLN A 371 23.69 64.44 6.09
N TYR A 372 23.49 63.17 5.66
CA TYR A 372 24.57 62.35 5.15
C TYR A 372 24.55 62.36 3.65
N MET A 373 25.70 62.53 3.01
CA MET A 373 25.88 62.42 1.57
C MET A 373 26.95 61.38 1.28
N PHE A 374 26.59 60.30 0.67
CA PHE A 374 27.47 59.15 0.41
C PHE A 374 27.19 58.51 -0.94
N GLN A 375 28.14 57.74 -1.42
CA GLN A 375 28.00 56.91 -2.62
C GLN A 375 27.88 55.44 -2.23
N GLU A 376 26.93 54.79 -2.80
CA GLU A 376 26.79 53.34 -2.81
C GLU A 376 27.43 52.83 -4.09
N ILE A 377 28.44 51.97 -3.98
CA ILE A 377 29.20 51.41 -5.10
C ILE A 377 28.96 49.88 -5.06
N GLU A 378 28.23 49.39 -6.04
CA GLU A 378 27.91 47.98 -6.21
C GLU A 378 28.71 47.41 -7.38
N LYS A 379 29.46 46.33 -7.15
CA LYS A 379 30.17 45.58 -8.18
C LYS A 379 29.76 44.12 -8.11
N ILE A 380 29.21 43.60 -9.21
CA ILE A 380 28.83 42.16 -9.32
C ILE A 380 29.83 41.52 -10.25
N SER A 381 30.60 40.59 -9.75
CA SER A 381 31.56 39.80 -10.51
C SER A 381 31.06 38.37 -10.70
N THR A 382 31.49 37.72 -11.79
CA THR A 382 31.06 36.36 -12.12
C THR A 382 32.26 35.45 -12.33
N GLU A 383 32.32 34.37 -11.61
CA GLU A 383 33.24 33.27 -11.90
C GLU A 383 32.52 32.25 -12.80
N THR A 384 33.21 31.77 -13.80
CA THR A 384 32.72 30.75 -14.72
C THR A 384 33.71 29.60 -14.81
N MET A 385 33.18 28.38 -14.70
CA MET A 385 33.95 27.16 -15.01
C MET A 385 33.28 26.48 -16.20
N ASP A 386 33.97 26.54 -17.35
CA ASP A 386 33.58 25.74 -18.50
C ASP A 386 34.14 24.34 -18.35
N MET A 387 33.33 23.32 -18.65
CA MET A 387 33.74 21.92 -18.66
C MET A 387 33.42 21.30 -20.01
N LYS A 388 34.41 20.62 -20.60
CA LYS A 388 34.21 19.68 -21.70
C LYS A 388 34.52 18.30 -21.19
N TYR A 389 33.72 17.32 -21.58
CA TYR A 389 33.98 15.93 -21.22
C TYR A 389 33.87 15.01 -22.43
N THR A 390 34.65 13.94 -22.40
CA THR A 390 34.54 12.81 -23.31
C THR A 390 34.67 11.55 -22.50
N ILE A 391 33.64 10.67 -22.56
CA ILE A 391 33.64 9.36 -21.92
C ILE A 391 33.69 8.30 -23.02
N LYS A 392 34.73 7.47 -23.01
CA LYS A 392 34.97 6.43 -24.00
C LYS A 392 34.87 5.07 -23.37
N LEU A 393 34.18 4.17 -24.04
CA LEU A 393 34.12 2.76 -23.74
C LEU A 393 34.97 2.01 -24.79
N SER A 394 35.81 1.11 -24.34
CA SER A 394 36.66 0.26 -25.18
C SER A 394 36.70 -1.19 -24.63
N GLY A 395 37.13 -2.14 -25.40
CA GLY A 395 37.14 -3.57 -25.08
C GLY A 395 36.10 -4.32 -25.89
N LEU A 396 35.25 -5.13 -25.23
CA LEU A 396 34.19 -5.92 -25.91
C LEU A 396 33.15 -5.04 -26.62
N SER A 397 33.04 -3.76 -26.24
CA SER A 397 32.22 -2.79 -26.96
C SER A 397 32.96 -1.46 -27.09
N ARG A 398 32.58 -0.67 -28.11
CA ARG A 398 33.13 0.66 -28.34
C ARG A 398 32.00 1.68 -28.40
N LYS A 399 32.12 2.73 -27.59
CA LYS A 399 31.19 3.87 -27.56
C LYS A 399 31.95 5.12 -27.09
N SER A 400 31.60 6.26 -27.64
CA SER A 400 32.09 7.55 -27.14
C SER A 400 30.94 8.51 -27.02
N VAL A 401 30.85 9.19 -25.90
CA VAL A 401 29.93 10.29 -25.65
C VAL A 401 30.72 11.51 -25.25
N ASN A 402 30.27 12.69 -25.64
CA ASN A 402 30.94 13.96 -25.34
C ASN A 402 29.93 15.07 -25.13
N GLY A 403 30.30 16.04 -24.31
CA GLY A 403 29.49 17.20 -24.05
C GLY A 403 30.28 18.36 -23.47
N SER A 404 29.60 19.49 -23.33
CA SER A 404 30.18 20.67 -22.66
C SER A 404 29.06 21.46 -21.97
N PHE A 405 29.44 22.11 -20.88
CA PHE A 405 28.57 23.03 -20.15
C PHE A 405 29.40 24.02 -19.34
N SER A 406 28.73 25.04 -18.81
CA SER A 406 29.38 26.03 -17.92
C SER A 406 28.58 26.11 -16.60
N VAL A 407 29.32 26.33 -15.52
CA VAL A 407 28.72 26.68 -14.22
C VAL A 407 29.19 28.06 -13.84
N GLU A 408 28.31 28.84 -13.25
CA GLU A 408 28.58 30.22 -12.85
C GLU A 408 28.43 30.39 -11.34
N ASN A 409 29.18 31.32 -10.79
CA ASN A 409 29.00 31.84 -9.45
C ASN A 409 29.11 33.37 -9.50
N LYS A 410 28.12 34.06 -8.98
CA LYS A 410 28.09 35.51 -8.87
C LYS A 410 28.39 35.91 -7.43
N TYR A 411 29.27 36.87 -7.26
CA TYR A 411 29.60 37.44 -5.96
C TYR A 411 29.58 38.96 -6.02
N LYS A 412 29.14 39.56 -4.91
CA LYS A 412 28.87 40.98 -4.81
C LYS A 412 29.84 41.67 -3.89
N GLU A 413 30.31 42.82 -4.32
CA GLU A 413 31.01 43.78 -3.48
C GLU A 413 30.15 45.05 -3.40
N LEU A 414 29.80 45.45 -2.17
CA LEU A 414 29.03 46.64 -1.88
C LEU A 414 29.86 47.53 -0.96
N VAL A 415 30.27 48.66 -1.44
CA VAL A 415 31.12 49.62 -0.70
C VAL A 415 30.39 50.94 -0.58
N TYR A 416 30.43 51.51 0.59
CA TYR A 416 29.95 52.87 0.84
C TYR A 416 31.11 53.82 1.06
N SER A 417 31.08 55.02 0.42
CA SER A 417 32.11 56.04 0.55
C SER A 417 31.48 57.44 0.70
N GLY A 418 32.13 58.30 1.51
CA GLY A 418 31.63 59.62 1.88
C GLY A 418 31.18 59.67 3.34
N ASP A 419 30.24 60.57 3.65
CA ASP A 419 29.65 60.65 5.00
C ASP A 419 28.54 59.62 5.15
N VAL A 420 28.90 58.41 5.60
CA VAL A 420 28.02 57.22 5.62
C VAL A 420 27.33 57.06 6.98
N PRO A 421 26.01 56.92 7.08
CA PRO A 421 25.35 56.57 8.33
C PRO A 421 25.83 55.22 8.87
N GLU A 422 25.92 55.06 10.20
CA GLU A 422 26.43 53.84 10.88
C GLU A 422 25.70 52.56 10.54
N LYS A 423 24.42 52.65 10.11
CA LYS A 423 23.63 51.51 9.71
C LYS A 423 24.06 50.86 8.39
N TYR A 424 24.83 51.56 7.56
CA TYR A 424 25.33 51.02 6.30
C TYR A 424 26.72 50.41 6.50
N ARG A 425 26.86 49.15 6.14
CA ARG A 425 28.10 48.40 6.22
C ARG A 425 28.47 47.88 4.84
N SER A 426 29.72 48.09 4.48
CA SER A 426 30.29 47.50 3.26
C SER A 426 30.26 45.96 3.41
N VAL A 427 29.86 45.30 2.34
CA VAL A 427 29.81 43.83 2.25
C VAL A 427 30.72 43.43 1.07
N LYS A 428 31.58 42.46 1.33
CA LYS A 428 32.43 41.88 0.30
C LYS A 428 32.29 40.38 0.37
N GLU A 429 31.61 39.82 -0.63
CA GLU A 429 31.55 38.38 -0.82
C GLU A 429 32.85 37.91 -1.45
N SER A 430 33.35 36.77 -1.02
CA SER A 430 34.53 36.15 -1.58
C SER A 430 34.18 35.25 -2.76
N PRO A 431 35.03 35.25 -3.82
CA PRO A 431 34.89 34.27 -4.88
C PRO A 431 35.05 32.83 -4.33
N LEU A 432 34.44 31.87 -4.93
CA LEU A 432 34.63 30.44 -4.61
C LEU A 432 36.03 29.96 -4.96
N GLY A 433 36.62 30.53 -6.03
CA GLY A 433 37.91 30.14 -6.55
C GLY A 433 37.88 28.91 -7.45
N LYS A 434 38.98 28.66 -8.13
CA LYS A 434 39.11 27.64 -9.17
C LYS A 434 38.73 26.24 -8.68
N ASP A 435 39.19 25.85 -7.48
CA ASP A 435 38.99 24.48 -7.00
C ASP A 435 37.54 24.21 -6.58
N GLU A 436 36.89 25.14 -5.90
CA GLU A 436 35.48 25.01 -5.54
C GLU A 436 34.59 25.10 -6.77
N MET A 437 34.89 25.94 -7.75
CA MET A 437 34.18 26.00 -9.02
C MET A 437 34.36 24.70 -9.81
N LYS A 438 35.53 24.06 -9.75
CA LYS A 438 35.79 22.76 -10.35
C LYS A 438 34.92 21.67 -9.67
N LYS A 439 34.83 21.64 -8.33
CA LYS A 439 33.96 20.73 -7.60
C LYS A 439 32.49 20.93 -7.98
N LYS A 440 32.05 22.20 -8.07
CA LYS A 440 30.70 22.56 -8.51
C LYS A 440 30.42 22.05 -9.92
N ALA A 441 31.36 22.18 -10.85
CA ALA A 441 31.22 21.65 -12.21
C ALA A 441 31.11 20.12 -12.23
N TYR A 442 31.93 19.37 -11.49
CA TYR A 442 31.81 17.91 -11.40
C TYR A 442 30.49 17.45 -10.81
N LYS A 443 29.93 18.16 -9.83
CA LYS A 443 28.61 17.86 -9.30
C LYS A 443 27.51 18.08 -10.35
N THR A 444 27.57 19.21 -11.07
CA THR A 444 26.60 19.55 -12.13
C THR A 444 26.74 18.62 -13.35
N MET A 445 27.90 18.04 -13.57
CA MET A 445 28.13 17.11 -14.66
C MET A 445 27.20 15.90 -14.63
N LEU A 446 26.93 15.33 -13.45
CA LEU A 446 26.01 14.18 -13.34
C LEU A 446 24.62 14.51 -13.88
N ASP A 447 24.12 15.72 -13.62
CA ASP A 447 22.80 16.15 -14.11
C ASP A 447 22.85 16.44 -15.63
N LYS A 448 23.91 17.07 -16.12
CA LYS A 448 24.07 17.48 -17.52
C LYS A 448 24.43 16.30 -18.45
N ALA A 449 25.24 15.38 -17.95
CA ALA A 449 25.67 14.19 -18.70
C ALA A 449 24.81 12.94 -18.42
N HIS A 450 23.70 13.08 -17.71
CA HIS A 450 22.87 11.95 -17.30
C HIS A 450 22.51 11.02 -18.46
N THR A 451 22.00 11.58 -19.55
CA THR A 451 21.64 10.79 -20.75
C THR A 451 22.83 10.04 -21.34
N ASP A 452 23.99 10.71 -21.41
CA ASP A 452 25.23 10.12 -21.95
C ASP A 452 25.76 8.98 -21.06
N LEU A 453 25.69 9.17 -19.73
CA LEU A 453 26.07 8.14 -18.76
C LEU A 453 25.13 6.93 -18.81
N GLU A 454 23.82 7.16 -18.92
CA GLU A 454 22.85 6.08 -19.11
C GLU A 454 23.07 5.31 -20.42
N GLU A 455 23.49 6.01 -21.49
CA GLU A 455 23.82 5.35 -22.74
C GLU A 455 25.05 4.43 -22.60
N ILE A 456 26.11 4.86 -21.92
CA ILE A 456 27.27 4.03 -21.59
C ILE A 456 26.84 2.81 -20.75
N ILE A 457 26.06 3.02 -19.69
CA ILE A 457 25.54 1.95 -18.84
C ILE A 457 24.73 0.95 -19.65
N LYS A 458 23.85 1.43 -20.54
CA LYS A 458 23.02 0.59 -21.41
C LYS A 458 23.87 -0.28 -22.36
N VAL A 459 24.91 0.28 -22.95
CA VAL A 459 25.83 -0.45 -23.83
C VAL A 459 26.52 -1.57 -23.04
N ILE A 460 27.01 -1.30 -21.83
CA ILE A 460 27.67 -2.31 -20.99
C ILE A 460 26.66 -3.40 -20.56
N LYS A 461 25.44 -3.03 -20.19
CA LYS A 461 24.40 -4.01 -19.82
C LYS A 461 24.05 -4.99 -20.95
N ASN A 462 24.19 -4.58 -22.18
CA ASN A 462 23.84 -5.38 -23.34
C ASN A 462 24.98 -6.32 -23.81
N LEU A 463 26.16 -6.25 -23.20
CA LEU A 463 27.26 -7.19 -23.43
C LEU A 463 26.90 -8.59 -22.91
#